data_2c75c91756c981a3c8d71cc29fa323ad
#
_entry.id   2c75c91756c981a3c8d71cc29fa323ad
#
_cell.length_a   1.000
_cell.length_b   1.000
_cell.length_c   1.000
_cell.angle_alpha   90.00
_cell.angle_beta   90.00
_cell.angle_gamma   90.00
#
_symmetry.space_group_name_H-M   'P 1'
#
loop_
_entity.id
_entity.type
_entity.pdbx_description
1 polymer ?
#
loop_
_entity_poly.entity_id
_entity_poly.type
_entity_poly.pdbx_seq_one_letter_code
_entity_poly.pdbx_strand_id
1 'polypeptide(L)'
;LLYGKYIVRETKAPEGFLLDKGEYSVFIEKDETTYSVENKAGVGFINEAMRGTLKIVKTSSDGKVKGFAFRVTGANGYDVTFETDKNGEIVIEGLRIGEYTVSEVVNNASAAYITPADQNVTIKLDETAVVKMHNELRDTPKTGDDTNMKLWYVLAGLSAVGIAVTSVVAHKKKKKEGNE
;
A
#
# COMPACT_ATOMS: atom_id res chain seq x y z
N LEU A 1 20.78 32.16 42.66
CA LEU A 1 20.68 33.36 41.79
C LEU A 1 20.44 34.60 42.67
N LEU A 2 20.92 35.74 42.21
CA LEU A 2 20.64 37.03 42.86
C LEU A 2 19.17 37.43 42.63
N TYR A 3 18.63 38.28 43.51
CA TYR A 3 17.30 38.85 43.31
C TYR A 3 17.28 39.71 42.05
N GLY A 4 16.21 39.62 41.29
CA GLY A 4 16.05 40.41 40.08
C GLY A 4 15.30 39.72 38.97
N LYS A 5 15.22 40.38 37.81
CA LYS A 5 14.57 39.88 36.63
C LYS A 5 15.55 39.05 35.79
N TYR A 6 15.11 37.88 35.41
CA TYR A 6 15.84 36.95 34.51
C TYR A 6 15.03 36.70 33.24
N ILE A 7 15.74 36.55 32.13
CA ILE A 7 15.16 36.11 30.85
C ILE A 7 15.62 34.68 30.65
N VAL A 8 14.68 33.79 30.45
CA VAL A 8 14.92 32.38 30.18
C VAL A 8 14.55 32.06 28.73
N ARG A 9 15.42 31.37 28.01
CA ARG A 9 15.24 31.00 26.62
C ARG A 9 15.60 29.53 26.47
N GLU A 10 14.90 28.85 25.58
CA GLU A 10 15.35 27.51 25.14
C GLU A 10 16.55 27.67 24.19
N THR A 11 17.62 26.94 24.45
CA THR A 11 18.84 26.95 23.60
C THR A 11 18.93 25.73 22.69
N LYS A 12 18.19 24.66 23.00
CA LYS A 12 18.14 23.42 22.22
C LYS A 12 16.80 22.72 22.48
N ALA A 13 16.04 22.47 21.41
CA ALA A 13 14.84 21.66 21.48
C ALA A 13 15.16 20.16 21.60
N PRO A 14 14.23 19.34 22.10
CA PRO A 14 14.30 17.90 21.98
C PRO A 14 14.35 17.46 20.51
N GLU A 15 14.90 16.27 20.27
CA GLU A 15 14.96 15.71 18.91
C GLU A 15 13.54 15.53 18.32
N GLY A 16 13.36 15.95 17.07
CA GLY A 16 12.07 15.89 16.37
C GLY A 16 11.11 17.01 16.70
N PHE A 17 11.57 18.06 17.42
CA PHE A 17 10.79 19.25 17.77
C PHE A 17 11.46 20.54 17.32
N LEU A 18 10.63 21.54 17.02
CA LEU A 18 11.08 22.91 16.74
C LEU A 18 11.46 23.60 18.05
N LEU A 19 12.50 24.45 17.97
CA LEU A 19 12.93 25.27 19.10
C LEU A 19 11.84 26.27 19.47
N ASP A 20 11.50 26.36 20.75
CA ASP A 20 10.71 27.49 21.27
C ASP A 20 11.56 28.76 21.29
N LYS A 21 11.25 29.68 20.38
CA LYS A 21 11.96 30.98 20.27
C LYS A 21 11.47 32.03 21.26
N GLY A 22 10.57 31.67 22.17
CA GLY A 22 10.03 32.54 23.19
C GLY A 22 11.08 33.00 24.19
N GLU A 23 10.90 34.21 24.73
CA GLU A 23 11.65 34.76 25.84
C GLU A 23 10.72 34.91 27.04
N TYR A 24 11.04 34.25 28.12
CA TYR A 24 10.19 34.17 29.30
C TYR A 24 10.87 34.90 30.47
N SER A 25 10.15 35.84 31.08
CA SER A 25 10.66 36.60 32.24
C SER A 25 10.32 35.88 33.54
N VAL A 26 11.31 35.69 34.37
CA VAL A 26 11.16 35.19 35.75
C VAL A 26 11.75 36.22 36.70
N PHE A 27 11.01 36.59 37.75
CA PHE A 27 11.44 37.54 38.75
C PHE A 27 11.76 36.81 40.07
N ILE A 28 12.99 36.83 40.50
CA ILE A 28 13.46 36.17 41.72
C ILE A 28 13.42 37.15 42.88
N GLU A 29 12.59 36.89 43.89
CA GLU A 29 12.34 37.76 45.02
C GLU A 29 12.64 37.14 46.40
N LYS A 30 12.77 35.81 46.45
CA LYS A 30 12.95 35.07 47.71
C LYS A 30 14.00 33.99 47.56
N ASP A 31 14.77 33.74 48.61
CA ASP A 31 15.69 32.63 48.69
C ASP A 31 14.93 31.29 48.80
N GLU A 32 15.61 30.22 48.39
CA GLU A 32 15.13 28.84 48.48
C GLU A 32 13.76 28.59 47.88
N THR A 33 13.30 29.45 46.95
CA THR A 33 12.04 29.33 46.26
C THR A 33 12.25 28.87 44.83
N THR A 34 11.44 27.89 44.39
CA THR A 34 11.42 27.43 42.99
C THR A 34 10.52 28.36 42.17
N TYR A 35 11.08 28.89 41.09
CA TYR A 35 10.35 29.71 40.11
C TYR A 35 10.17 28.96 38.82
N SER A 36 8.99 29.03 38.26
CA SER A 36 8.63 28.35 36.99
C SER A 36 8.54 29.36 35.86
N VAL A 37 8.92 28.93 34.67
CA VAL A 37 8.65 29.68 33.44
C VAL A 37 7.17 29.46 33.08
N GLU A 38 6.44 30.56 32.88
CA GLU A 38 5.04 30.51 32.46
C GLU A 38 4.89 31.05 31.03
N ASN A 39 4.08 30.41 30.24
CA ASN A 39 3.69 30.82 28.90
C ASN A 39 2.15 30.83 28.75
N LYS A 40 1.64 31.17 27.57
CA LYS A 40 0.19 31.25 27.31
C LYS A 40 -0.57 29.92 27.47
N ALA A 41 0.13 28.81 27.45
CA ALA A 41 -0.46 27.47 27.53
C ALA A 41 -0.17 26.77 28.86
N GLY A 42 0.57 27.39 29.78
CA GLY A 42 0.90 26.83 31.10
C GLY A 42 2.34 27.03 31.52
N VAL A 43 2.90 26.03 32.20
CA VAL A 43 4.27 26.07 32.74
C VAL A 43 5.24 25.36 31.81
N GLY A 44 6.39 25.99 31.57
CA GLY A 44 7.50 25.40 30.77
C GLY A 44 7.53 25.88 29.31
N PHE A 45 8.43 25.30 28.54
CA PHE A 45 8.55 25.55 27.12
C PHE A 45 7.62 24.61 26.33
N ILE A 46 7.10 25.08 25.18
CA ILE A 46 6.25 24.29 24.28
C ILE A 46 6.98 24.12 22.97
N ASN A 47 7.37 22.89 22.69
CA ASN A 47 8.00 22.54 21.43
C ASN A 47 6.98 21.93 20.47
N GLU A 48 6.84 22.51 19.28
CA GLU A 48 6.08 21.93 18.19
C GLU A 48 6.82 20.74 17.58
N ALA A 49 6.12 19.64 17.33
CA ALA A 49 6.70 18.50 16.64
C ALA A 49 7.01 18.86 15.18
N MET A 50 8.20 18.54 14.72
CA MET A 50 8.57 18.63 13.31
C MET A 50 7.73 17.67 12.48
N ARG A 51 7.16 18.13 11.37
CA ARG A 51 6.24 17.37 10.52
C ARG A 51 6.56 17.55 9.04
N GLY A 52 6.15 16.55 8.24
CA GLY A 52 6.21 16.58 6.79
C GLY A 52 5.04 15.81 6.18
N THR A 53 5.10 15.57 4.89
CA THR A 53 4.04 14.93 4.10
C THR A 53 4.58 13.68 3.41
N LEU A 54 3.76 12.62 3.36
CA LEU A 54 3.98 11.44 2.53
C LEU A 54 2.95 11.42 1.40
N LYS A 55 3.43 11.28 0.16
CA LYS A 55 2.60 11.02 -1.00
C LYS A 55 2.90 9.62 -1.55
N ILE A 56 1.89 8.77 -1.65
CA ILE A 56 1.99 7.46 -2.30
C ILE A 56 1.35 7.58 -3.68
N VAL A 57 2.05 7.12 -4.72
CA VAL A 57 1.58 7.10 -6.10
C VAL A 57 1.54 5.66 -6.58
N LYS A 58 0.33 5.17 -6.85
CA LYS A 58 0.04 3.82 -7.32
C LYS A 58 -0.06 3.78 -8.83
N THR A 59 0.60 2.78 -9.44
CA THR A 59 0.44 2.41 -10.85
C THR A 59 0.22 0.90 -10.96
N SER A 60 -0.31 0.44 -12.10
CA SER A 60 -0.46 -0.98 -12.42
C SER A 60 -0.28 -1.23 -13.91
N SER A 61 0.01 -2.48 -14.29
CA SER A 61 0.22 -2.90 -15.67
C SER A 61 -1.03 -2.75 -16.55
N ASP A 62 -2.24 -2.75 -15.95
CA ASP A 62 -3.53 -2.57 -16.66
C ASP A 62 -4.15 -1.18 -16.46
N GLY A 63 -3.44 -0.26 -15.78
CA GLY A 63 -3.88 1.11 -15.54
C GLY A 63 -4.89 1.29 -14.39
N LYS A 64 -5.33 0.23 -13.72
CA LYS A 64 -6.21 0.36 -12.55
C LYS A 64 -5.42 0.82 -11.32
N VAL A 65 -5.88 1.86 -10.66
CA VAL A 65 -5.13 2.50 -9.57
C VAL A 65 -5.97 2.79 -8.32
N LYS A 66 -7.31 2.76 -8.42
CA LYS A 66 -8.23 3.12 -7.33
C LYS A 66 -8.47 1.95 -6.38
N GLY A 67 -8.54 2.25 -5.07
CA GLY A 67 -8.98 1.32 -4.03
C GLY A 67 -7.90 0.33 -3.57
N PHE A 68 -6.64 0.49 -3.98
CA PHE A 68 -5.53 -0.29 -3.44
C PHE A 68 -5.22 0.17 -2.02
N ALA A 69 -5.10 -0.77 -1.09
CA ALA A 69 -4.86 -0.47 0.32
C ALA A 69 -3.37 -0.50 0.64
N PHE A 70 -2.90 0.53 1.35
CA PHE A 70 -1.52 0.65 1.83
C PHE A 70 -1.50 0.91 3.33
N ARG A 71 -0.78 0.08 4.08
CA ARG A 71 -0.48 0.27 5.49
C ARG A 71 0.81 1.07 5.60
N VAL A 72 0.76 2.14 6.37
CA VAL A 72 1.90 3.00 6.67
C VAL A 72 2.23 2.84 8.15
N THR A 73 3.44 2.36 8.44
CA THR A 73 3.94 2.20 9.80
C THR A 73 5.19 3.04 9.99
N GLY A 74 5.47 3.52 11.21
CA GLY A 74 6.69 4.29 11.41
C GLY A 74 6.78 5.02 12.71
N ALA A 75 7.40 6.19 12.69
CA ALA A 75 7.79 6.99 13.84
C ALA A 75 6.65 7.15 14.87
N ASN A 76 7.00 7.01 16.14
CA ASN A 76 6.09 7.17 17.30
C ASN A 76 4.89 6.22 17.31
N GLY A 77 5.04 5.00 16.78
CA GLY A 77 3.97 4.00 16.75
C GLY A 77 2.87 4.29 15.74
N TYR A 78 3.17 5.09 14.70
CA TYR A 78 2.23 5.33 13.62
C TYR A 78 1.92 4.03 12.88
N ASP A 79 0.65 3.71 12.73
CA ASP A 79 0.16 2.49 12.07
C ASP A 79 -1.25 2.71 11.55
N VAL A 80 -1.38 3.09 10.27
CA VAL A 80 -2.67 3.39 9.65
C VAL A 80 -2.71 2.84 8.23
N THR A 81 -3.88 2.35 7.82
CA THR A 81 -4.12 1.88 6.45
C THR A 81 -4.97 2.89 5.69
N PHE A 82 -4.60 3.16 4.44
CA PHE A 82 -5.27 4.08 3.53
C PHE A 82 -5.59 3.38 2.22
N GLU A 83 -6.56 3.90 1.48
CA GLU A 83 -6.87 3.44 0.13
C GLU A 83 -6.59 4.54 -0.90
N THR A 84 -6.11 4.14 -2.07
CA THR A 84 -5.85 5.06 -3.18
C THR A 84 -7.14 5.62 -3.75
N ASP A 85 -7.09 6.90 -4.10
CA ASP A 85 -8.17 7.62 -4.76
C ASP A 85 -8.31 7.23 -6.25
N LYS A 86 -9.17 7.95 -7.00
CA LYS A 86 -9.39 7.73 -8.43
C LYS A 86 -8.15 7.98 -9.30
N ASN A 87 -7.17 8.75 -8.80
CA ASN A 87 -5.91 9.06 -9.48
C ASN A 87 -4.79 8.08 -9.08
N GLY A 88 -5.06 7.17 -8.14
CA GLY A 88 -4.04 6.27 -7.56
C GLY A 88 -3.17 6.96 -6.52
N GLU A 89 -3.65 8.01 -5.88
CA GLU A 89 -2.86 8.78 -4.94
C GLU A 89 -3.38 8.63 -3.50
N ILE A 90 -2.46 8.67 -2.55
CA ILE A 90 -2.69 8.88 -1.12
C ILE A 90 -1.78 10.03 -0.70
N VAL A 91 -2.32 11.04 -0.01
CA VAL A 91 -1.54 12.13 0.58
C VAL A 91 -1.81 12.14 2.07
N ILE A 92 -0.74 12.03 2.86
CA ILE A 92 -0.79 12.00 4.33
C ILE A 92 0.03 13.19 4.84
N GLU A 93 -0.66 14.21 5.30
CA GLU A 93 -0.05 15.42 5.83
C GLU A 93 0.20 15.33 7.34
N GLY A 94 1.11 16.12 7.83
CA GLY A 94 1.36 16.28 9.26
C GLY A 94 1.98 15.06 9.94
N LEU A 95 2.63 14.15 9.20
CA LEU A 95 3.42 13.06 9.77
C LEU A 95 4.62 13.61 10.53
N ARG A 96 4.94 13.04 11.69
CA ARG A 96 6.19 13.35 12.40
C ARG A 96 7.39 12.96 11.53
N ILE A 97 8.48 13.72 11.64
CA ILE A 97 9.72 13.34 10.94
C ILE A 97 10.23 11.99 11.44
N GLY A 98 10.89 11.24 10.56
CA GLY A 98 11.46 9.92 10.86
C GLY A 98 11.25 8.91 9.75
N GLU A 99 11.60 7.67 10.04
CA GLU A 99 11.48 6.54 9.09
C GLU A 99 10.06 5.96 9.11
N TYR A 100 9.56 5.66 7.92
CA TYR A 100 8.28 5.01 7.69
C TYR A 100 8.43 3.87 6.68
N THR A 101 7.56 2.88 6.80
CA THR A 101 7.44 1.77 5.85
C THR A 101 6.05 1.80 5.24
N VAL A 102 5.98 1.69 3.92
CA VAL A 102 4.73 1.58 3.14
C VAL A 102 4.63 0.16 2.62
N SER A 103 3.59 -0.56 3.02
CA SER A 103 3.31 -1.95 2.64
C SER A 103 1.94 -2.05 1.99
N GLU A 104 1.80 -2.79 0.89
CA GLU A 104 0.49 -3.05 0.31
C GLU A 104 -0.27 -4.09 1.11
N VAL A 105 -1.53 -3.80 1.44
CA VAL A 105 -2.46 -4.74 2.06
C VAL A 105 -3.37 -5.31 0.99
N VAL A 106 -3.31 -6.63 0.79
CA VAL A 106 -4.15 -7.30 -0.22
C VAL A 106 -5.63 -7.12 0.11
N ASN A 107 -6.37 -6.59 -0.84
CA ASN A 107 -7.82 -6.39 -0.78
C ASN A 107 -8.47 -6.76 -2.13
N ASN A 108 -9.76 -6.49 -2.29
CA ASN A 108 -10.48 -6.82 -3.51
C ASN A 108 -9.91 -6.12 -4.76
N ALA A 109 -9.33 -4.92 -4.64
CA ALA A 109 -8.75 -4.19 -5.75
C ALA A 109 -7.39 -4.80 -6.19
N SER A 110 -6.62 -5.34 -5.24
CA SER A 110 -5.27 -5.86 -5.47
C SER A 110 -5.18 -7.38 -5.60
N ALA A 111 -6.27 -8.12 -5.35
CA ALA A 111 -6.26 -9.60 -5.30
C ALA A 111 -5.75 -10.28 -6.58
N ALA A 112 -5.91 -9.64 -7.75
CA ALA A 112 -5.45 -10.18 -9.04
C ALA A 112 -3.99 -9.83 -9.37
N TYR A 113 -3.30 -9.07 -8.51
CA TYR A 113 -1.96 -8.57 -8.78
C TYR A 113 -0.89 -9.25 -7.93
N ILE A 114 0.35 -9.12 -8.37
CA ILE A 114 1.53 -9.45 -7.58
C ILE A 114 1.75 -8.30 -6.60
N THR A 115 1.80 -8.61 -5.31
CA THR A 115 2.07 -7.61 -4.27
C THR A 115 3.51 -7.10 -4.40
N PRO A 116 3.75 -5.78 -4.53
CA PRO A 116 5.09 -5.23 -4.58
C PRO A 116 5.80 -5.34 -3.22
N ALA A 117 7.12 -5.21 -3.24
CA ALA A 117 7.90 -5.14 -2.02
C ALA A 117 7.60 -3.86 -1.23
N ASP A 118 7.73 -3.94 0.09
CA ASP A 118 7.63 -2.80 0.99
C ASP A 118 8.64 -1.72 0.63
N GLN A 119 8.25 -0.46 0.81
CA GLN A 119 9.10 0.69 0.57
C GLN A 119 9.35 1.45 1.87
N ASN A 120 10.63 1.72 2.16
CA ASN A 120 11.04 2.58 3.27
C ASN A 120 11.20 4.02 2.79
N VAL A 121 10.78 4.97 3.61
CA VAL A 121 10.82 6.41 3.29
C VAL A 121 11.10 7.22 4.54
N THR A 122 11.92 8.27 4.41
CA THR A 122 12.21 9.22 5.48
C THR A 122 11.36 10.47 5.30
N ILE A 123 10.57 10.80 6.32
CA ILE A 123 9.82 12.07 6.37
C ILE A 123 10.71 13.14 7.00
N LYS A 124 10.85 14.27 6.31
CA LYS A 124 11.62 15.43 6.74
C LYS A 124 10.73 16.64 6.96
N LEU A 125 11.23 17.61 7.74
CA LEU A 125 10.50 18.83 8.08
C LEU A 125 10.10 19.59 6.80
N ASP A 126 8.81 19.93 6.71
CA ASP A 126 8.20 20.73 5.63
C ASP A 126 8.44 20.18 4.21
N GLU A 127 8.86 18.92 4.07
CA GLU A 127 9.06 18.26 2.79
C GLU A 127 7.93 17.26 2.49
N THR A 128 7.70 17.02 1.19
CA THR A 128 6.85 15.93 0.71
C THR A 128 7.73 14.79 0.19
N ALA A 129 7.73 13.67 0.91
CA ALA A 129 8.36 12.44 0.44
C ALA A 129 7.39 11.68 -0.48
N VAL A 130 7.90 11.12 -1.58
CA VAL A 130 7.08 10.41 -2.57
C VAL A 130 7.50 8.95 -2.67
N VAL A 131 6.53 8.05 -2.47
CA VAL A 131 6.68 6.60 -2.66
C VAL A 131 5.88 6.18 -3.89
N LYS A 132 6.52 5.42 -4.78
CA LYS A 132 5.86 4.88 -5.99
C LYS A 132 5.69 3.37 -5.84
N MET A 133 4.44 2.90 -5.94
CA MET A 133 4.08 1.50 -5.83
C MET A 133 3.48 1.01 -7.15
N HIS A 134 4.07 -0.04 -7.72
CA HIS A 134 3.61 -0.62 -8.99
C HIS A 134 3.18 -2.08 -8.81
N ASN A 135 2.03 -2.44 -9.38
CA ASN A 135 1.55 -3.82 -9.37
C ASN A 135 1.48 -4.38 -10.79
N GLU A 136 2.06 -5.55 -10.95
CA GLU A 136 1.86 -6.38 -12.14
C GLU A 136 0.64 -7.28 -11.97
N LEU A 137 -0.19 -7.35 -13.00
CA LEU A 137 -1.28 -8.33 -13.05
C LEU A 137 -0.69 -9.74 -13.04
N ARG A 138 -1.25 -10.65 -12.26
CA ARG A 138 -0.82 -12.05 -12.30
C ARG A 138 -1.20 -12.65 -13.64
N ASP A 139 -0.23 -13.31 -14.28
CA ASP A 139 -0.52 -14.16 -15.42
C ASP A 139 -1.43 -15.30 -14.95
N THR A 140 -2.72 -15.24 -15.26
CA THR A 140 -3.57 -16.42 -15.14
C THR A 140 -3.18 -17.35 -16.28
N PRO A 141 -2.72 -18.58 -16.00
CA PRO A 141 -2.55 -19.56 -17.07
C PRO A 141 -3.85 -19.59 -17.88
N LYS A 142 -3.75 -19.47 -19.20
CA LYS A 142 -4.90 -19.73 -20.06
C LYS A 142 -5.31 -21.19 -19.84
N THR A 143 -6.21 -21.43 -18.91
CA THR A 143 -6.91 -22.71 -18.74
C THR A 143 -8.01 -22.87 -19.79
N GLY A 144 -7.94 -22.11 -20.87
CA GLY A 144 -8.74 -22.31 -22.05
C GLY A 144 -8.19 -23.55 -22.77
N ASP A 145 -8.99 -24.59 -22.84
CA ASP A 145 -8.78 -25.72 -23.75
C ASP A 145 -8.76 -25.14 -25.17
N ASP A 146 -7.54 -24.93 -25.72
CA ASP A 146 -7.33 -24.59 -27.13
C ASP A 146 -7.60 -25.84 -28.01
N THR A 147 -8.29 -26.86 -27.46
CA THR A 147 -8.73 -28.02 -28.20
C THR A 147 -9.64 -27.54 -29.30
N ASN A 148 -9.13 -27.58 -30.53
CA ASN A 148 -9.88 -27.19 -31.71
C ASN A 148 -11.14 -28.06 -31.79
N MET A 149 -12.26 -27.59 -31.23
CA MET A 149 -13.54 -28.34 -31.23
C MET A 149 -13.91 -28.85 -32.59
N LYS A 150 -13.49 -28.18 -33.69
CA LYS A 150 -13.68 -28.63 -35.06
C LYS A 150 -12.93 -29.97 -35.32
N LEU A 151 -11.76 -30.15 -34.72
CA LEU A 151 -11.00 -31.42 -34.85
C LEU A 151 -11.72 -32.59 -34.16
N TRP A 152 -12.31 -32.31 -32.98
CA TRP A 152 -13.11 -33.29 -32.25
C TRP A 152 -14.40 -33.69 -33.01
N TYR A 153 -15.09 -32.74 -33.64
CA TYR A 153 -16.25 -33.06 -34.47
C TYR A 153 -15.86 -33.86 -35.74
N VAL A 154 -14.70 -33.60 -36.36
CA VAL A 154 -14.20 -34.39 -37.48
C VAL A 154 -13.86 -35.80 -37.05
N LEU A 155 -13.16 -35.98 -35.91
CA LEU A 155 -12.84 -37.29 -35.36
C LEU A 155 -14.10 -38.10 -34.99
N ALA A 156 -15.08 -37.45 -34.34
CA ALA A 156 -16.37 -38.08 -34.03
C ALA A 156 -17.15 -38.47 -35.30
N GLY A 157 -17.15 -37.62 -36.33
CA GLY A 157 -17.77 -37.92 -37.62
C GLY A 157 -17.12 -39.12 -38.32
N LEU A 158 -15.79 -39.19 -38.33
CA LEU A 158 -15.05 -40.34 -38.92
C LEU A 158 -15.32 -41.66 -38.18
N SER A 159 -15.45 -41.65 -36.85
CA SER A 159 -15.79 -42.85 -36.08
C SER A 159 -17.21 -43.33 -36.37
N ALA A 160 -18.19 -42.43 -36.54
CA ALA A 160 -19.55 -42.80 -36.89
C ALA A 160 -19.66 -43.44 -38.29
N VAL A 161 -18.89 -42.94 -39.28
CA VAL A 161 -18.83 -43.52 -40.64
C VAL A 161 -18.16 -44.90 -40.59
N GLY A 162 -17.11 -45.07 -39.81
CA GLY A 162 -16.44 -46.38 -39.62
C GLY A 162 -17.39 -47.44 -39.08
N ILE A 163 -18.23 -47.12 -38.07
CA ILE A 163 -19.21 -48.05 -37.52
C ILE A 163 -20.31 -48.40 -38.54
N ALA A 164 -20.79 -47.42 -39.31
CA ALA A 164 -21.79 -47.68 -40.36
C ALA A 164 -21.26 -48.60 -41.47
N VAL A 165 -20.01 -48.40 -41.92
CA VAL A 165 -19.38 -49.26 -42.96
C VAL A 165 -19.19 -50.67 -42.44
N THR A 166 -18.72 -50.89 -41.23
CA THR A 166 -18.52 -52.23 -40.64
C THR A 166 -19.85 -52.97 -40.46
N SER A 167 -20.93 -52.23 -40.05
CA SER A 167 -22.28 -52.80 -39.91
C SER A 167 -22.88 -53.24 -41.25
N VAL A 168 -22.67 -52.46 -42.32
CA VAL A 168 -23.15 -52.81 -43.68
C VAL A 168 -22.36 -54.05 -44.26
N VAL A 169 -21.04 -54.07 -44.02
CA VAL A 169 -20.21 -55.24 -44.47
C VAL A 169 -20.60 -56.52 -43.72
N ALA A 170 -20.81 -56.43 -42.40
CA ALA A 170 -21.25 -57.59 -41.60
C ALA A 170 -22.62 -58.13 -42.05
N HIS A 171 -23.56 -57.22 -42.39
CA HIS A 171 -24.91 -57.58 -42.87
C HIS A 171 -24.88 -58.24 -44.23
N LYS A 172 -24.01 -57.76 -45.15
CA LYS A 172 -23.81 -58.42 -46.48
C LYS A 172 -23.16 -59.79 -46.38
N LYS A 173 -22.28 -59.99 -45.40
CA LYS A 173 -21.61 -61.29 -45.16
C LYS A 173 -22.61 -62.33 -44.66
N LYS A 174 -23.46 -61.97 -43.68
CA LYS A 174 -24.55 -62.88 -43.19
C LYS A 174 -25.60 -63.23 -44.25
N LYS A 175 -25.85 -62.40 -45.23
CA LYS A 175 -26.82 -62.66 -46.32
C LYS A 175 -26.26 -63.58 -47.39
N LYS A 176 -24.92 -63.73 -47.51
CA LYS A 176 -24.28 -64.68 -48.41
C LYS A 176 -24.17 -66.09 -47.82
N GLU A 177 -23.99 -66.20 -46.49
CA GLU A 177 -23.87 -67.53 -45.79
C GLU A 177 -25.23 -68.20 -45.50
N GLY A 178 -26.36 -67.52 -45.73
CA GLY A 178 -27.70 -68.05 -45.53
C GLY A 178 -28.42 -68.48 -46.81
N ASN A 179 -27.70 -68.62 -47.94
CA ASN A 179 -28.25 -68.93 -49.23
C ASN A 179 -27.51 -70.14 -49.91
N GLU A 180 -26.81 -70.98 -49.11
CA GLU A 180 -26.29 -72.29 -49.50
C GLU A 180 -27.08 -73.41 -48.83
#